data_b4eebca5d33768178185341f7ede3d29
#
_entry.id   b4eebca5d33768178185341f7ede3d29
#
_cell.length_a   1.000
_cell.length_b   1.000
_cell.length_c   1.000
_cell.angle_alpha   90.00
_cell.angle_beta   90.00
_cell.angle_gamma   90.00
#
_symmetry.space_group_name_H-M   'P 1'
#
loop_
_entity.id
_entity.type
_entity.pdbx_description
1 polymer ?
#
loop_
_entity_poly.entity_id
_entity_poly.type
_entity_poly.pdbx_seq_one_letter_code
_entity_poly.pdbx_strand_id
1 'polypeptide(L)'
;MKISVIVPVYNAERYLDKLVQSVLSQTYEDYELILVDDSSKDNSYLLMKKYQEMDSRIKAYTKENTGPGLTRKFGFEKSSGDLFFVVDSDDWITTSDVLREINDLFEKNEKIDVLFFDREDIIGDTKDIISGFNETREGLHNIEELDEVFVELEPLLVQ
;
A
#
# COMPACT_ATOMS: atom_id res chain seq x y z
N MET A 1 -12.63 -2.75 10.77
CA MET A 1 -12.89 -2.74 9.30
C MET A 1 -11.81 -3.53 8.60
N LYS A 2 -12.14 -4.41 7.67
CA LYS A 2 -11.12 -5.18 6.94
C LYS A 2 -10.35 -4.28 5.98
N ILE A 3 -9.01 -4.36 5.99
CA ILE A 3 -8.14 -3.57 5.12
C ILE A 3 -7.58 -4.45 4.01
N SER A 4 -7.77 -4.05 2.75
CA SER A 4 -7.11 -4.67 1.59
C SER A 4 -5.85 -3.88 1.23
N VAL A 5 -4.68 -4.44 1.51
CA VAL A 5 -3.39 -3.90 1.07
C VAL A 5 -3.16 -4.37 -0.36
N ILE A 6 -3.08 -3.44 -1.32
CA ILE A 6 -2.98 -3.73 -2.75
C ILE A 6 -1.60 -3.30 -3.26
N VAL A 7 -0.89 -4.25 -3.87
CA VAL A 7 0.47 -4.03 -4.38
C VAL A 7 0.54 -4.39 -5.86
N PRO A 8 0.70 -3.41 -6.76
CA PRO A 8 1.05 -3.68 -8.14
C PRO A 8 2.53 -4.10 -8.22
N VAL A 9 2.81 -5.24 -8.83
CA VAL A 9 4.15 -5.82 -8.90
C VAL A 9 4.61 -5.91 -10.36
N TYR A 10 5.78 -5.35 -10.66
CA TYR A 10 6.45 -5.51 -11.95
C TYR A 10 7.96 -5.47 -11.78
N ASN A 11 8.65 -6.60 -11.98
CA ASN A 11 10.10 -6.76 -11.83
C ASN A 11 10.62 -6.26 -10.46
N ALA A 12 9.97 -6.66 -9.37
CA ALA A 12 10.23 -6.19 -8.01
C ALA A 12 10.89 -7.27 -7.11
N GLU A 13 11.49 -8.32 -7.68
CA GLU A 13 12.10 -9.43 -6.93
C GLU A 13 12.98 -8.97 -5.77
N ARG A 14 13.72 -7.84 -5.95
CA ARG A 14 14.66 -7.33 -4.95
C ARG A 14 14.00 -6.69 -3.74
N TYR A 15 12.77 -6.19 -3.90
CA TYR A 15 12.08 -5.37 -2.88
C TYR A 15 10.93 -6.11 -2.21
N LEU A 16 10.36 -7.10 -2.91
CA LEU A 16 9.13 -7.77 -2.53
C LEU A 16 9.21 -8.44 -1.15
N ASP A 17 10.34 -9.03 -0.79
CA ASP A 17 10.58 -9.61 0.53
C ASP A 17 10.38 -8.56 1.64
N LYS A 18 11.00 -7.39 1.50
CA LYS A 18 10.95 -6.32 2.49
C LYS A 18 9.54 -5.77 2.64
N LEU A 19 8.87 -5.52 1.52
CA LEU A 19 7.48 -5.10 1.50
C LEU A 19 6.58 -6.12 2.23
N VAL A 20 6.61 -7.38 1.82
CA VAL A 20 5.71 -8.41 2.39
C VAL A 20 5.96 -8.58 3.89
N GLN A 21 7.22 -8.59 4.33
CA GLN A 21 7.55 -8.66 5.76
C GLN A 21 7.03 -7.44 6.53
N SER A 22 7.06 -6.24 5.95
CA SER A 22 6.53 -5.04 6.59
C SER A 22 5.01 -5.09 6.79
N VAL A 23 4.28 -5.72 5.86
CA VAL A 23 2.84 -5.96 5.99
C VAL A 23 2.54 -7.08 6.99
N LEU A 24 3.29 -8.19 6.94
CA LEU A 24 3.11 -9.30 7.87
C LEU A 24 3.44 -8.96 9.33
N SER A 25 4.29 -7.95 9.56
CA SER A 25 4.63 -7.46 10.90
C SER A 25 3.58 -6.53 11.50
N GLN A 26 2.50 -6.21 10.80
CA GLN A 26 1.45 -5.33 11.31
C GLN A 26 0.70 -5.97 12.48
N THR A 27 0.45 -5.17 13.53
CA THR A 27 -0.29 -5.60 14.73
C THR A 27 -1.80 -5.70 14.50
N TYR A 28 -2.31 -5.08 13.45
CA TYR A 28 -3.70 -5.21 13.03
C TYR A 28 -3.86 -6.51 12.22
N GLU A 29 -4.80 -7.38 12.59
CA GLU A 29 -4.92 -8.72 12.01
C GLU A 29 -5.97 -8.85 10.91
N ASP A 30 -6.99 -7.94 10.89
CA ASP A 30 -8.10 -8.00 9.92
C ASP A 30 -7.72 -7.32 8.61
N TYR A 31 -6.77 -7.91 7.90
CA TYR A 31 -6.36 -7.45 6.58
C TYR A 31 -6.17 -8.61 5.60
N GLU A 32 -6.11 -8.27 4.32
CA GLU A 32 -5.60 -9.13 3.25
C GLU A 32 -4.52 -8.40 2.46
N LEU A 33 -3.53 -9.12 1.95
CA LEU A 33 -2.49 -8.60 1.07
C LEU A 33 -2.70 -9.12 -0.35
N ILE A 34 -3.00 -8.23 -1.28
CA ILE A 34 -3.27 -8.55 -2.68
C ILE A 34 -2.09 -8.13 -3.53
N LEU A 35 -1.30 -9.10 -3.95
CA LEU A 35 -0.17 -8.93 -4.83
C LEU A 35 -0.61 -9.20 -6.28
N VAL A 36 -0.40 -8.23 -7.17
CA VAL A 36 -0.82 -8.35 -8.58
C VAL A 36 0.41 -8.19 -9.49
N ASP A 37 0.86 -9.29 -10.05
CA ASP A 37 1.95 -9.31 -11.02
C ASP A 37 1.48 -8.85 -12.41
N ASP A 38 2.13 -7.82 -12.92
CA ASP A 38 1.88 -7.23 -14.24
C ASP A 38 2.80 -7.83 -15.32
N SER A 39 2.90 -9.17 -15.38
CA SER A 39 3.78 -9.94 -16.27
C SER A 39 5.27 -9.67 -16.04
N SER A 40 5.75 -9.78 -14.81
CA SER A 40 7.18 -9.69 -14.47
C SER A 40 8.04 -10.68 -15.26
N LYS A 41 9.27 -10.29 -15.52
CA LYS A 41 10.27 -11.11 -16.22
C LYS A 41 11.31 -11.73 -15.27
N ASP A 42 11.33 -11.28 -14.01
CA ASP A 42 12.14 -11.80 -12.93
C ASP A 42 11.37 -12.85 -12.09
N ASN A 43 11.86 -13.17 -10.88
CA ASN A 43 11.21 -14.16 -10.01
C ASN A 43 10.09 -13.57 -9.13
N SER A 44 9.63 -12.34 -9.38
CA SER A 44 8.60 -11.68 -8.56
C SER A 44 7.36 -12.57 -8.37
N TYR A 45 6.80 -13.12 -9.45
CA TYR A 45 5.61 -13.96 -9.36
C TYR A 45 5.83 -15.25 -8.57
N LEU A 46 7.00 -15.88 -8.71
CA LEU A 46 7.35 -17.07 -7.94
C LEU A 46 7.43 -16.76 -6.44
N LEU A 47 8.00 -15.62 -6.09
CA LEU A 47 8.09 -15.13 -4.72
C LEU A 47 6.68 -14.86 -4.14
N MET A 48 5.81 -14.20 -4.88
CA MET A 48 4.42 -13.95 -4.49
C MET A 48 3.68 -15.27 -4.20
N LYS A 49 3.84 -16.28 -5.04
CA LYS A 49 3.23 -17.60 -4.84
C LYS A 49 3.74 -18.29 -3.59
N LYS A 50 5.03 -18.20 -3.30
CA LYS A 50 5.62 -18.72 -2.07
C LYS A 50 4.99 -18.06 -0.84
N TYR A 51 4.81 -16.75 -0.83
CA TYR A 51 4.17 -16.04 0.28
C TYR A 51 2.70 -16.42 0.44
N GLN A 52 1.96 -16.57 -0.66
CA GLN A 52 0.58 -17.04 -0.61
C GLN A 52 0.45 -18.43 0.03
N GLU A 53 1.44 -19.32 -0.15
CA GLU A 53 1.46 -20.64 0.50
C GLU A 53 1.79 -20.56 2.00
N MET A 54 2.50 -19.52 2.43
CA MET A 54 2.91 -19.32 3.83
C MET A 54 1.84 -18.66 4.70
N ASP A 55 1.02 -17.75 4.13
CA ASP A 55 0.01 -17.02 4.88
C ASP A 55 -1.28 -16.87 4.05
N SER A 56 -2.38 -17.34 4.60
CA SER A 56 -3.71 -17.38 3.94
C SER A 56 -4.29 -15.98 3.66
N ARG A 57 -3.79 -14.93 4.32
CA ARG A 57 -4.17 -13.54 4.07
C ARG A 57 -3.57 -13.00 2.77
N ILE A 58 -2.54 -13.65 2.22
CA ILE A 58 -1.87 -13.23 0.99
C ILE A 58 -2.52 -13.88 -0.22
N LYS A 59 -2.85 -13.07 -1.22
CA LYS A 59 -3.40 -13.49 -2.50
C LYS A 59 -2.50 -13.00 -3.63
N ALA A 60 -2.01 -13.91 -4.45
CA ALA A 60 -1.12 -13.62 -5.58
C ALA A 60 -1.85 -13.86 -6.90
N TYR A 61 -1.92 -12.82 -7.70
CA TYR A 61 -2.51 -12.84 -9.04
C TYR A 61 -1.46 -12.46 -10.08
N THR A 62 -1.66 -12.90 -11.32
CA THR A 62 -0.90 -12.42 -12.48
C THR A 62 -1.85 -12.06 -13.61
N LYS A 63 -1.46 -11.09 -14.43
CA LYS A 63 -2.23 -10.63 -15.59
C LYS A 63 -1.28 -10.17 -16.70
N GLU A 64 -1.82 -9.93 -17.89
CA GLU A 64 -1.07 -9.29 -18.97
C GLU A 64 -0.61 -7.89 -18.55
N ASN A 65 0.57 -7.47 -19.01
CA ASN A 65 1.12 -6.15 -18.68
C ASN A 65 0.25 -5.04 -19.25
N THR A 66 -0.26 -4.20 -18.36
CA THR A 66 -1.09 -3.04 -18.72
C THR A 66 -0.70 -1.78 -17.96
N GLY A 67 0.37 -1.84 -17.19
CA GLY A 67 0.89 -0.74 -16.39
C GLY A 67 0.24 -0.65 -14.99
N PRO A 68 0.86 0.17 -14.10
CA PRO A 68 0.53 0.19 -12.68
C PRO A 68 -0.90 0.61 -12.38
N GLY A 69 -1.47 1.55 -13.13
CA GLY A 69 -2.84 2.02 -12.91
C GLY A 69 -3.90 0.94 -13.06
N LEU A 70 -3.86 0.18 -14.19
CA LEU A 70 -4.79 -0.94 -14.42
C LEU A 70 -4.49 -2.14 -13.52
N THR A 71 -3.24 -2.28 -13.07
CA THR A 71 -2.85 -3.33 -12.13
C THR A 71 -3.39 -3.03 -10.73
N ARG A 72 -3.37 -1.78 -10.27
CA ARG A 72 -4.07 -1.35 -9.04
C ARG A 72 -5.57 -1.58 -9.16
N LYS A 73 -6.20 -1.18 -10.28
CA LYS A 73 -7.63 -1.43 -10.53
C LYS A 73 -7.97 -2.92 -10.43
N PHE A 74 -7.18 -3.80 -11.04
CA PHE A 74 -7.37 -5.24 -10.93
C PHE A 74 -7.28 -5.71 -9.46
N GLY A 75 -6.35 -5.17 -8.67
CA GLY A 75 -6.24 -5.42 -7.23
C GLY A 75 -7.52 -5.02 -6.49
N PHE A 76 -8.08 -3.84 -6.76
CA PHE A 76 -9.38 -3.43 -6.19
C PHE A 76 -10.51 -4.40 -6.53
N GLU A 77 -10.59 -4.87 -7.77
CA GLU A 77 -11.62 -5.84 -8.20
C GLU A 77 -11.47 -7.21 -7.51
N LYS A 78 -10.29 -7.55 -6.99
CA LYS A 78 -9.98 -8.80 -6.26
C LYS A 78 -10.06 -8.66 -4.75
N SER A 79 -10.19 -7.44 -4.26
CA SER A 79 -10.22 -7.15 -2.82
C SER A 79 -11.60 -7.42 -2.21
N SER A 80 -11.63 -7.60 -0.90
CA SER A 80 -12.85 -7.82 -0.13
C SER A 80 -12.89 -7.01 1.18
N GLY A 81 -11.96 -6.07 1.35
CA GLY A 81 -11.90 -5.17 2.50
C GLY A 81 -12.85 -4.00 2.39
N ASP A 82 -13.11 -3.39 3.52
CA ASP A 82 -13.89 -2.14 3.64
C ASP A 82 -13.02 -0.94 3.28
N LEU A 83 -11.71 -1.04 3.56
CA LEU A 83 -10.71 -0.03 3.28
C LEU A 83 -9.65 -0.56 2.31
N PHE A 84 -9.11 0.33 1.50
CA PHE A 84 -8.05 0.01 0.54
C PHE A 84 -6.79 0.81 0.87
N PHE A 85 -5.66 0.13 0.97
CA PHE A 85 -4.34 0.71 1.16
C PHE A 85 -3.43 0.27 0.02
N VAL A 86 -2.99 1.22 -0.80
CA VAL A 86 -2.12 0.93 -1.96
C VAL A 86 -0.68 1.20 -1.60
N VAL A 87 0.19 0.22 -1.82
CA VAL A 87 1.65 0.31 -1.60
C VAL A 87 2.34 -0.10 -2.89
N ASP A 88 3.30 0.68 -3.35
CA ASP A 88 4.11 0.30 -4.52
C ASP A 88 5.13 -0.78 -4.15
N SER A 89 5.50 -1.63 -5.11
CA SER A 89 6.27 -2.85 -4.83
C SER A 89 7.72 -2.62 -4.40
N ASP A 90 8.23 -1.42 -4.51
CA ASP A 90 9.53 -0.95 -4.06
C ASP A 90 9.49 -0.17 -2.72
N ASP A 91 8.28 0.04 -2.18
CA ASP A 91 8.03 0.67 -0.89
C ASP A 91 7.82 -0.37 0.23
N TRP A 92 7.88 0.05 1.48
CA TRP A 92 7.52 -0.76 2.66
C TRP A 92 6.95 0.09 3.78
N ILE A 93 6.17 -0.54 4.66
CA ILE A 93 5.57 0.10 5.83
C ILE A 93 6.62 0.24 6.94
N THR A 94 6.75 1.42 7.53
CA THR A 94 7.83 1.75 8.48
C THR A 94 7.64 1.18 9.87
N THR A 95 6.39 1.16 10.37
CA THR A 95 6.06 0.71 11.73
C THR A 95 5.02 -0.40 11.72
N SER A 96 4.89 -1.12 12.82
CA SER A 96 3.96 -2.25 12.94
C SER A 96 2.50 -1.86 13.20
N ASP A 97 2.21 -0.59 13.45
CA ASP A 97 0.87 -0.14 13.87
C ASP A 97 0.09 0.63 12.81
N VAL A 98 0.66 0.82 11.62
CA VAL A 98 0.06 1.62 10.53
C VAL A 98 -1.36 1.18 10.17
N LEU A 99 -1.58 -0.13 9.97
CA LEU A 99 -2.93 -0.60 9.62
C LEU A 99 -3.93 -0.39 10.76
N ARG A 100 -3.47 -0.46 12.01
CA ARG A 100 -4.29 -0.15 13.18
C ARG A 100 -4.65 1.34 13.22
N GLU A 101 -3.68 2.20 13.00
CA GLU A 101 -3.89 3.65 12.98
C GLU A 101 -4.86 4.07 11.85
N ILE A 102 -4.73 3.48 10.66
CA ILE A 102 -5.67 3.68 9.56
C ILE A 102 -7.08 3.26 9.98
N ASN A 103 -7.25 2.04 10.52
CA ASN A 103 -8.55 1.58 10.99
C ASN A 103 -9.16 2.53 12.02
N ASP A 104 -8.38 2.92 13.04
CA ASP A 104 -8.84 3.78 14.13
C ASP A 104 -9.27 5.17 13.64
N LEU A 105 -8.60 5.70 12.62
CA LEU A 105 -8.95 6.98 12.00
C LEU A 105 -10.31 6.91 11.29
N PHE A 106 -10.52 5.90 10.48
CA PHE A 106 -11.79 5.71 9.77
C PHE A 106 -12.94 5.37 10.73
N GLU A 107 -12.71 4.60 11.78
CA GLU A 107 -13.74 4.30 12.79
C GLU A 107 -14.15 5.53 13.61
N LYS A 108 -13.23 6.46 13.87
CA LYS A 108 -13.49 7.68 14.64
C LYS A 108 -14.10 8.81 13.80
N ASN A 109 -13.98 8.74 12.50
CA ASN A 109 -14.37 9.83 11.59
C ASN A 109 -15.17 9.29 10.40
N GLU A 110 -16.47 9.20 10.55
CA GLU A 110 -17.38 8.69 9.51
C GLU A 110 -17.37 9.48 8.20
N LYS A 111 -16.73 10.66 8.16
CA LYS A 111 -16.67 11.55 7.01
C LYS A 111 -15.37 11.46 6.21
N ILE A 112 -14.43 10.60 6.62
CA ILE A 112 -13.18 10.40 5.86
C ILE A 112 -13.45 9.44 4.72
N ASP A 113 -13.29 9.90 3.48
CA ASP A 113 -13.32 9.05 2.28
C ASP A 113 -11.91 8.66 1.82
N VAL A 114 -10.93 9.56 1.98
CA VAL A 114 -9.54 9.36 1.54
C VAL A 114 -8.57 9.86 2.61
N LEU A 115 -7.57 9.04 2.91
CA LEU A 115 -6.45 9.38 3.77
C LEU A 115 -5.17 9.48 2.93
N PHE A 116 -4.49 10.61 3.03
CA PHE A 116 -3.15 10.80 2.47
C PHE A 116 -2.13 10.77 3.61
N PHE A 117 -0.96 10.25 3.37
CA PHE A 117 0.15 10.22 4.34
C PHE A 117 1.47 10.50 3.66
N ASP A 118 2.42 11.00 4.43
CA ASP A 118 3.76 11.28 3.98
C ASP A 118 4.57 9.99 3.81
N ARG A 119 5.61 10.05 2.97
CA ARG A 119 6.59 8.99 2.81
C ARG A 119 7.99 9.53 3.13
N GLU A 120 8.85 8.63 3.59
CA GLU A 120 10.30 8.87 3.68
C GLU A 120 10.98 8.31 2.42
N ASP A 121 11.82 9.11 1.77
CA ASP A 121 12.69 8.61 0.73
C ASP A 121 14.04 8.20 1.34
N ILE A 122 14.50 6.97 1.08
CA ILE A 122 15.84 6.50 1.47
C ILE A 122 16.73 6.55 0.25
N ILE A 123 17.71 7.45 0.26
CA ILE A 123 18.73 7.56 -0.79
C ILE A 123 20.04 6.97 -0.26
N GLY A 124 20.39 5.77 -0.71
CA GLY A 124 21.56 5.04 -0.24
C GLY A 124 21.42 4.58 1.21
N ASP A 125 22.41 4.91 2.07
CA ASP A 125 22.41 4.58 3.50
C ASP A 125 21.91 5.75 4.38
N THR A 126 21.49 6.86 3.80
CA THR A 126 21.03 8.05 4.51
C THR A 126 19.51 8.21 4.38
N LYS A 127 18.86 8.53 5.51
CA LYS A 127 17.46 8.94 5.53
C LYS A 127 17.39 10.43 5.16
N ASP A 128 16.92 10.74 3.96
CA ASP A 128 16.49 12.08 3.64
C ASP A 128 14.97 12.13 3.68
N ILE A 129 14.41 12.84 4.66
CA ILE A 129 12.97 13.06 4.74
C ILE A 129 12.63 14.13 3.71
N ILE A 130 12.05 13.71 2.60
CA ILE A 130 11.47 14.65 1.64
C ILE A 130 9.99 14.79 2.00
N SER A 131 9.66 15.83 2.75
CA SER A 131 8.26 16.23 2.95
C SER A 131 7.69 16.78 1.63
N GLY A 132 7.32 15.87 0.73
CA GLY A 132 6.80 16.21 -0.60
C GLY A 132 5.35 16.69 -0.63
N PHE A 133 4.70 16.83 0.51
CA PHE A 133 3.25 17.03 0.59
C PHE A 133 2.77 18.47 0.41
N ASN A 134 3.65 19.47 0.43
CA ASN A 134 3.23 20.88 0.36
C ASN A 134 2.77 21.34 -1.03
N GLU A 135 3.10 20.63 -2.11
CA GLU A 135 2.76 21.05 -3.48
C GLU A 135 1.44 20.45 -4.00
N THR A 136 0.96 19.35 -3.44
CA THR A 136 -0.28 18.71 -3.90
C THR A 136 -1.56 19.30 -3.31
N ARG A 137 -1.46 20.11 -2.26
CA ARG A 137 -2.63 20.77 -1.64
C ARG A 137 -3.35 21.76 -2.56
N GLU A 138 -2.67 22.34 -3.53
CA GLU A 138 -3.30 23.31 -4.47
C GLU A 138 -4.04 22.66 -5.64
N GLY A 139 -3.81 21.38 -5.94
CA GLY A 139 -4.40 20.67 -7.09
C GLY A 139 -5.73 19.97 -6.82
N LEU A 140 -6.12 19.80 -5.55
CA LEU A 140 -7.33 19.04 -5.14
C LEU A 140 -8.56 19.91 -4.88
N HIS A 141 -8.49 21.22 -5.08
CA HIS A 141 -9.58 22.17 -4.81
C HIS A 141 -10.83 22.04 -5.70
N ASN A 142 -10.89 21.08 -6.62
CA ASN A 142 -12.03 20.88 -7.51
C ASN A 142 -12.80 19.57 -7.28
N ILE A 143 -12.53 18.83 -6.21
CA ILE A 143 -13.40 17.73 -5.77
C ILE A 143 -14.36 18.34 -4.73
N GLU A 144 -15.42 18.97 -5.23
CA GLU A 144 -16.53 19.42 -4.40
C GLU A 144 -17.12 18.20 -3.68
N GLU A 145 -16.99 18.15 -2.34
CA GLU A 145 -17.57 17.17 -1.40
C GLU A 145 -16.63 16.11 -0.76
N LEU A 146 -15.31 16.19 -0.87
CA LEU A 146 -14.45 15.36 0.00
C LEU A 146 -14.18 16.12 1.30
N ASP A 147 -14.70 15.64 2.43
CA ASP A 147 -14.25 16.07 3.76
C ASP A 147 -12.85 15.48 4.00
N GLU A 148 -11.80 16.19 3.57
CA GLU A 148 -10.42 15.81 3.76
C GLU A 148 -10.01 16.04 5.21
N VAL A 149 -9.70 14.97 5.93
CA VAL A 149 -9.01 15.06 7.23
C VAL A 149 -7.53 14.77 6.99
N PHE A 150 -6.72 15.82 7.02
CA PHE A 150 -5.27 15.68 7.04
C PHE A 150 -4.84 15.32 8.46
N VAL A 151 -4.37 14.10 8.64
CA VAL A 151 -3.71 13.67 9.86
C VAL A 151 -2.22 13.65 9.56
N GLU A 152 -1.45 14.45 10.30
CA GLU A 152 0.01 14.28 10.33
C GLU A 152 0.31 12.96 11.05
N LEU A 153 0.42 11.90 10.28
CA LEU A 153 1.01 10.65 10.74
C LEU A 153 2.53 10.74 10.50
N GLU A 154 3.32 10.12 11.36
CA GLU A 154 4.72 9.90 11.04
C GLU A 154 4.83 9.21 9.68
N PRO A 155 5.92 9.42 8.89
CA PRO A 155 6.04 8.82 7.55
C PRO A 155 5.81 7.31 7.60
N LEU A 156 4.77 6.85 6.89
CA LEU A 156 4.30 5.47 6.96
C LEU A 156 4.93 4.56 5.90
N LEU A 157 5.47 5.14 4.83
CA LEU A 157 6.12 4.42 3.74
C LEU A 157 7.56 4.89 3.54
N VAL A 158 8.41 3.97 3.11
CA VAL A 158 9.80 4.25 2.73
C VAL A 158 10.05 3.68 1.33
N GLN A 159 10.71 4.44 0.50
CA GLN A 159 11.12 4.12 -0.87
C GLN A 159 12.58 3.71 -0.96
#